data_6af636a640ea6d2a6157d4002c4f307f
#
_entry.id   6af636a640ea6d2a6157d4002c4f307f
#
_cell.length_a   1.000
_cell.length_b   1.000
_cell.length_c   1.000
_cell.angle_alpha   90.00
_cell.angle_beta   90.00
_cell.angle_gamma   90.00
#
_symmetry.space_group_name_H-M   'P 1'
#
loop_
_entity.id
_entity.type
_entity.pdbx_description
1 polymer ?
#
loop_
_entity_poly.entity_id
_entity_poly.type
_entity_poly.pdbx_seq_one_letter_code
_entity_poly.pdbx_strand_id
1 'polypeptide(L)' 'MLTFENAGKTYRIGELAKELDRSTLTIKKWEESGVIPKARRDSRGWRYYTEKDIAEIKKILEKHEYFLRRSTG' A
#
# COMPACT_ATOMS: atom_id res chain seq x y z
N MET A 1 -23.03 4.02 9.47
CA MET A 1 -22.98 5.01 8.92
C MET A 1 -21.71 5.53 8.70
N LEU A 2 -21.01 5.83 9.63
CA LEU A 2 -19.76 6.34 9.46
C LEU A 2 -18.90 5.46 8.66
N THR A 3 -19.10 4.17 8.75
CA THR A 3 -18.30 3.27 8.00
C THR A 3 -18.50 3.42 6.54
N PHE A 4 -19.64 3.90 6.13
CA PHE A 4 -19.87 4.08 4.75
C PHE A 4 -18.91 5.04 4.15
N GLU A 5 -18.68 6.14 4.81
CA GLU A 5 -17.80 7.14 4.29
C GLU A 5 -16.40 6.60 4.19
N ASN A 6 -15.96 5.89 5.21
CA ASN A 6 -14.63 5.35 5.16
C ASN A 6 -14.51 4.31 4.09
N ALA A 7 -15.53 3.51 3.94
CA ALA A 7 -15.50 2.45 2.96
C ALA A 7 -15.44 3.02 1.55
N GLY A 8 -15.99 4.19 1.37
CA GLY A 8 -16.01 4.78 0.05
C GLY A 8 -14.74 5.53 -0.31
N LYS A 9 -13.87 5.77 0.68
CA LYS A 9 -12.66 6.51 0.40
C LYS A 9 -11.60 5.62 -0.19
N THR A 10 -11.03 6.04 -1.30
CA THR A 10 -9.98 5.27 -1.94
C THR A 10 -8.79 6.17 -2.23
N TYR A 11 -7.65 5.53 -2.43
CA TYR A 11 -6.40 6.24 -2.66
C TYR A 11 -5.74 5.67 -3.89
N ARG A 12 -5.04 6.50 -4.61
CA ARG A 12 -4.28 6.05 -5.78
C ARG A 12 -2.87 5.67 -5.34
N ILE A 13 -2.16 5.03 -6.24
CA ILE A 13 -0.81 4.57 -5.90
C ILE A 13 0.09 5.75 -5.53
N GLY A 14 -0.11 6.90 -6.16
CA GLY A 14 0.68 8.07 -5.81
C GLY A 14 0.44 8.53 -4.39
N GLU A 15 -0.81 8.43 -3.95
CA GLU A 15 -1.13 8.81 -2.59
C GLU A 15 -0.59 7.80 -1.59
N LEU A 16 -0.63 6.53 -1.95
CA LEU A 16 -0.06 5.51 -1.09
C LEU A 16 1.44 5.70 -0.97
N ALA A 17 2.09 6.02 -2.07
CA ALA A 17 3.53 6.24 -2.06
C ALA A 17 3.89 7.39 -1.12
N LYS A 18 3.09 8.43 -1.14
CA LYS A 18 3.31 9.54 -0.25
C LYS A 18 3.16 9.14 1.20
N GLU A 19 2.13 8.39 1.49
CA GLU A 19 1.88 7.92 2.85
C GLU A 19 3.03 7.09 3.35
N LEU A 20 3.64 6.30 2.49
CA LEU A 20 4.72 5.41 2.87
C LEU A 20 6.09 6.03 2.69
N ASP A 21 6.13 7.22 2.14
CA ASP A 21 7.40 7.91 1.86
C ASP A 21 8.28 7.05 0.95
N ARG A 22 7.67 6.52 -0.10
CA ARG A 22 8.36 5.70 -1.07
C ARG A 22 7.90 6.09 -2.46
N SER A 23 8.63 5.68 -3.48
CA SER A 23 8.23 5.99 -4.84
C SER A 23 7.17 5.00 -5.30
N THR A 24 6.41 5.38 -6.33
CA THR A 24 5.40 4.48 -6.87
C THR A 24 6.06 3.26 -7.48
N LEU A 25 7.25 3.41 -8.00
CA LEU A 25 7.98 2.29 -8.57
C LEU A 25 8.27 1.24 -7.50
N THR A 26 8.64 1.70 -6.32
CA THR A 26 8.90 0.80 -5.21
C THR A 26 7.64 0.03 -4.84
N ILE A 27 6.51 0.74 -4.80
CA ILE A 27 5.24 0.09 -4.48
C ILE A 27 4.94 -1.01 -5.49
N LYS A 28 5.14 -0.72 -6.75
CA LYS A 28 4.87 -1.70 -7.79
C LYS A 28 5.78 -2.92 -7.66
N LYS A 29 7.02 -2.69 -7.32
CA LYS A 29 7.96 -3.78 -7.13
C LYS A 29 7.57 -4.65 -5.94
N TRP A 30 7.13 -4.02 -4.88
CA TRP A 30 6.70 -4.77 -3.71
C TRP A 30 5.49 -5.63 -4.04
N GLU A 31 4.60 -5.10 -4.86
CA GLU A 31 3.42 -5.83 -5.26
C GLU A 31 3.82 -7.04 -6.10
N GLU A 32 4.73 -6.84 -7.03
CA GLU A 32 5.18 -7.91 -7.91
C GLU A 32 5.90 -9.01 -7.15
N SER A 33 6.68 -8.64 -6.18
CA SER A 33 7.44 -9.63 -5.44
C SER A 33 6.66 -10.27 -4.31
N GLY A 34 5.42 -9.81 -4.08
CA GLY A 34 4.60 -10.43 -3.06
C GLY A 34 4.81 -9.87 -1.67
N VAL A 35 5.57 -8.80 -1.55
CA VAL A 35 5.79 -8.18 -0.24
C VAL A 35 4.49 -7.60 0.28
N ILE A 36 3.69 -7.00 -0.60
CA ILE A 36 2.39 -6.50 -0.22
C ILE A 36 1.35 -7.13 -1.13
N PRO A 37 0.07 -7.13 -0.70
CA PRO A 37 -0.97 -7.74 -1.52
C PRO A 37 -1.15 -6.98 -2.81
N LYS A 38 -1.70 -7.65 -3.79
CA LYS A 38 -1.98 -7.01 -5.06
C LYS A 38 -3.02 -5.92 -4.88
N ALA A 39 -2.83 -4.82 -5.60
CA ALA A 39 -3.73 -3.70 -5.52
C ALA A 39 -5.09 -4.07 -6.10
N ARG A 40 -6.12 -3.43 -5.59
CA ARG A 40 -7.44 -3.55 -6.19
C ARG A 40 -7.43 -2.73 -7.47
N ARG A 41 -8.27 -3.08 -8.39
CA ARG A 41 -8.36 -2.37 -9.65
C ARG A 41 -9.79 -1.93 -9.88
N ASP A 42 -9.96 -0.71 -10.38
CA ASP A 42 -11.29 -0.22 -10.67
C ASP A 42 -11.69 -0.66 -12.07
N SER A 43 -12.81 -0.16 -12.55
CA SER A 43 -13.33 -0.60 -13.85
C SER A 43 -12.41 -0.22 -15.01
N ARG A 44 -11.52 0.73 -14.79
CA ARG A 44 -10.57 1.13 -15.81
C ARG A 44 -9.27 0.36 -15.71
N GLY A 45 -9.15 -0.49 -14.69
CA GLY A 45 -7.93 -1.24 -14.48
C GLY A 45 -6.87 -0.48 -13.71
N TRP A 46 -7.23 0.64 -13.11
CA TRP A 46 -6.29 1.45 -12.36
C TRP A 46 -6.22 0.98 -10.91
N ARG A 47 -5.02 1.01 -10.35
CA ARG A 47 -4.82 0.61 -8.97
C ARG A 47 -5.49 1.58 -8.02
N TYR A 48 -6.08 1.04 -6.97
CA TYR A 48 -6.59 1.88 -5.89
C TYR A 48 -6.49 1.10 -4.59
N TYR A 49 -6.51 1.84 -3.49
CA TYR A 49 -6.34 1.26 -2.16
C TYR A 49 -7.37 1.84 -1.22
N THR A 50 -7.89 1.02 -0.32
CA THR A 50 -8.80 1.51 0.71
C THR A 50 -7.98 1.81 1.95
N GLU A 51 -8.61 2.46 2.92
CA GLU A 51 -7.93 2.74 4.18
C GLU A 51 -7.48 1.46 4.85
N LYS A 52 -8.29 0.45 4.76
CA LYS A 52 -7.95 -0.83 5.33
C LYS A 52 -6.73 -1.43 4.65
N ASP A 53 -6.66 -1.29 3.34
CA ASP A 53 -5.53 -1.77 2.58
C ASP A 53 -4.25 -1.06 3.01
N ILE A 54 -4.34 0.24 3.18
CA ILE A 54 -3.18 1.03 3.56
C ILE A 54 -2.70 0.62 4.95
N ALA A 55 -3.61 0.44 5.87
CA ALA A 55 -3.26 0.03 7.22
C ALA A 55 -2.55 -1.32 7.21
N GLU A 56 -3.06 -2.22 6.40
CA GLU A 56 -2.46 -3.55 6.30
C GLU A 56 -1.08 -3.48 5.68
N ILE A 57 -0.93 -2.68 4.65
CA ILE A 57 0.35 -2.52 3.99
C ILE A 57 1.37 -1.93 4.97
N LYS A 58 0.96 -0.94 5.73
CA LYS A 58 1.86 -0.33 6.71
C LYS A 58 2.34 -1.36 7.72
N LYS A 59 1.43 -2.23 8.14
CA LYS A 59 1.78 -3.25 9.09
C LYS A 59 2.81 -4.21 8.52
N ILE A 60 2.59 -4.62 7.30
CA ILE A 60 3.50 -5.52 6.63
C ILE A 60 4.87 -4.88 6.47
N LEU A 61 4.88 -3.64 6.05
CA LEU A 61 6.14 -2.95 5.79
C LEU A 61 6.91 -2.65 7.06
N GLU A 62 6.23 -2.47 8.15
CA GLU A 62 6.88 -2.27 9.42
C GLU A 62 7.82 -3.43 9.72
N LYS A 63 7.32 -4.64 9.56
CA LYS A 63 8.12 -5.81 9.81
C LYS A 63 9.20 -5.96 8.76
N HIS A 64 8.84 -5.67 7.52
CA HIS A 64 9.78 -5.82 6.43
C HIS A 64 10.92 -4.83 6.53
N GLU A 65 10.60 -3.60 6.86
CA GLU A 65 11.61 -2.57 7.00
C GLU A 65 12.56 -2.86 8.14
N TYR A 66 12.01 -3.36 9.22
CA TYR A 66 12.84 -3.71 10.35
C TYR A 66 13.85 -4.77 9.93
N PHE A 67 13.40 -5.74 9.17
CA PHE A 67 14.25 -6.80 8.68
C PHE A 67 15.31 -6.24 7.74
N LEU A 68 14.92 -5.37 6.82
CA LEU A 68 15.85 -4.78 5.89
C LEU A 68 16.90 -3.92 6.59
N ARG A 69 16.44 -3.19 7.59
CA ARG A 69 17.33 -2.35 8.34
C ARG A 69 18.43 -3.16 9.00
N ARG A 70 18.07 -4.31 9.52
CA ARG A 70 19.04 -5.15 10.15
C ARG A 70 20.02 -5.72 9.15
N SER A 71 19.55 -6.01 7.96
CA SER A 71 20.45 -6.59 6.99
C SER A 71 21.40 -5.55 6.41
N THR A 72 21.00 -4.29 6.42
CA THR A 72 21.92 -3.27 5.94
C THR A 72 22.83 -2.78 7.04
N GLY A 73 22.42 -2.93 8.24
CA GLY A 73 23.21 -2.47 9.34
C GLY A 73 24.18 -3.52 9.79
#